data_917ad19680867800328377a7d49c6da7
#
_entry.id   917ad19680867800328377a7d49c6da7
#
_cell.length_a   1.000
_cell.length_b   1.000
_cell.length_c   1.000
_cell.angle_alpha   90.00
_cell.angle_beta   90.00
_cell.angle_gamma   90.00
#
_symmetry.space_group_name_H-M   'P 1'
#
loop_
_entity.id
_entity.type
_entity.pdbx_description
1 polymer ?
#
loop_
_entity_poly.entity_id
_entity_poly.type
_entity_poly.pdbx_seq_one_letter_code
_entity_poly.pdbx_strand_id
1 'polypeptide(L)'
;MSTSSEIIQHSDGRVELKPEAYDEISKSPLFNHDLAPVKVADRNWTTYNFAALWISMAHCIPTYMLSSGLISAGMNWWQALITILLGNTIVLAPILLNSHPGTKYGIPFPVFARAAYGTYGSNLPALMRAIVACGWFGIQAWIGGEALNTLFAAIIPGWKTLLGGPIGGHMGTEWLSFLIFWGLNIFIIYRGMDLLRKVENWAAPFVLVMTALLLAWAIWKANGLGYLLTQQSKFQTVGEFWKIFIPSLTAMIGFWATLSLNMPDFTRFGHSQKEQAVGQVVALPTTMTVFAAMGVMITSAAVVIYPHMKAEELWDPMKLVGQFQQVWVIAISMFTVVVATLAVNIAANVVSPANDFANAFPKLISFRTGGLITGIIGILMQPWRLLADPSGYIFTWLVGYSGGLASIAGVLITDYWLVRNTDLKLGDLYRTRGTYRYGAGWNWRAVIATLVGCAIAWAGPILARIGIVVPLLQILYDYAWFVGFGVSAGTYFLLMMLAPARTAGEVQSS
;
A
#
# COMPACT_ATOMS: atom_id res chain seq x y z
N MET A 1 -5.05 -39.65 -0.54
CA MET A 1 -5.22 -39.61 0.94
C MET A 1 -6.12 -38.38 1.25
N SER A 2 -7.12 -38.60 2.10
CA SER A 2 -8.12 -37.57 2.43
C SER A 2 -7.45 -36.35 3.08
N THR A 3 -7.71 -35.16 2.57
CA THR A 3 -7.18 -33.88 3.07
C THR A 3 -7.50 -33.56 4.54
N SER A 4 -8.52 -34.22 5.10
CA SER A 4 -8.89 -34.12 6.53
C SER A 4 -7.85 -34.71 7.48
N SER A 5 -6.93 -35.55 7.00
CA SER A 5 -5.89 -36.15 7.82
C SER A 5 -4.71 -35.26 8.12
N GLU A 6 -4.46 -34.20 7.33
CA GLU A 6 -3.25 -33.36 7.39
C GLU A 6 -3.44 -32.05 8.17
N ILE A 7 -4.67 -31.65 8.45
CA ILE A 7 -5.01 -30.38 9.08
C ILE A 7 -5.65 -30.56 10.46
N ILE A 8 -5.51 -29.54 11.29
CA ILE A 8 -6.28 -29.33 12.52
C ILE A 8 -7.23 -28.17 12.23
N GLN A 9 -8.52 -28.43 12.33
CA GLN A 9 -9.55 -27.41 12.23
C GLN A 9 -10.03 -27.02 13.63
N HIS A 10 -9.87 -25.76 13.99
CA HIS A 10 -10.30 -25.22 15.28
C HIS A 10 -11.77 -24.83 15.24
N SER A 11 -12.43 -24.78 16.40
CA SER A 11 -13.86 -24.46 16.56
C SER A 11 -14.22 -23.05 16.05
N ASP A 12 -13.26 -22.14 15.99
CA ASP A 12 -13.40 -20.77 15.48
C ASP A 12 -13.17 -20.64 13.96
N GLY A 13 -13.00 -21.77 13.27
CA GLY A 13 -12.80 -21.85 11.81
C GLY A 13 -11.35 -21.65 11.36
N ARG A 14 -10.40 -21.40 12.27
CA ARG A 14 -8.98 -21.36 11.92
C ARG A 14 -8.46 -22.76 11.60
N VAL A 15 -7.49 -22.80 10.69
CA VAL A 15 -6.89 -24.05 10.20
C VAL A 15 -5.38 -23.99 10.36
N GLU A 16 -4.77 -25.10 10.77
CA GLU A 16 -3.31 -25.28 10.77
C GLU A 16 -2.93 -26.68 10.30
N LEU A 17 -1.66 -26.86 9.90
CA LEU A 17 -1.12 -28.16 9.56
C LEU A 17 -0.75 -28.94 10.82
N LYS A 18 -0.97 -30.26 10.79
CA LYS A 18 -0.38 -31.15 11.77
C LYS A 18 1.14 -31.16 11.67
N PRO A 19 1.88 -31.47 12.75
CA PRO A 19 3.35 -31.45 12.76
C PRO A 19 3.96 -32.27 11.61
N GLU A 20 3.43 -33.44 11.32
CA GLU A 20 3.94 -34.34 10.27
C GLU A 20 3.79 -33.73 8.88
N ALA A 21 2.62 -33.09 8.61
CA ALA A 21 2.38 -32.40 7.35
C ALA A 21 3.24 -31.14 7.23
N TYR A 22 3.48 -30.42 8.34
CA TYR A 22 4.40 -29.28 8.36
C TYR A 22 5.84 -29.71 8.04
N ASP A 23 6.32 -30.81 8.63
CA ASP A 23 7.65 -31.35 8.39
C ASP A 23 7.82 -31.80 6.92
N GLU A 24 6.77 -32.35 6.32
CA GLU A 24 6.77 -32.70 4.90
C GLU A 24 6.92 -31.47 4.01
N ILE A 25 6.08 -30.45 4.20
CA ILE A 25 6.14 -29.22 3.36
C ILE A 25 7.43 -28.44 3.56
N SER A 26 8.06 -28.52 4.73
CA SER A 26 9.33 -27.83 5.01
C SER A 26 10.47 -28.25 4.09
N LYS A 27 10.41 -29.49 3.56
CA LYS A 27 11.38 -30.07 2.62
C LYS A 27 11.12 -29.63 1.17
N SER A 28 9.97 -29.03 0.89
CA SER A 28 9.59 -28.61 -0.46
C SER A 28 10.50 -27.50 -1.01
N PRO A 29 10.78 -27.48 -2.31
CA PRO A 29 11.47 -26.36 -2.95
C PRO A 29 10.66 -25.06 -2.92
N LEU A 30 9.34 -25.12 -2.73
CA LEU A 30 8.44 -23.96 -2.61
C LEU A 30 8.37 -23.39 -1.18
N PHE A 31 8.97 -24.09 -0.21
CA PHE A 31 8.97 -23.66 1.18
C PHE A 31 10.04 -22.61 1.46
N ASN A 32 9.64 -21.57 2.19
CA ASN A 32 10.50 -20.58 2.78
C ASN A 32 10.00 -20.32 4.21
N HIS A 33 10.92 -20.20 5.18
CA HIS A 33 10.56 -19.99 6.59
C HIS A 33 9.74 -18.73 6.82
N ASP A 34 10.06 -17.64 6.10
CA ASP A 34 9.36 -16.35 6.21
C ASP A 34 7.92 -16.42 5.64
N LEU A 35 7.68 -17.40 4.74
CA LEU A 35 6.38 -17.64 4.11
C LEU A 35 5.62 -18.83 4.72
N ALA A 36 6.17 -19.49 5.73
CA ALA A 36 5.53 -20.63 6.38
C ALA A 36 4.17 -20.26 7.00
N PRO A 37 3.22 -21.20 7.07
CA PRO A 37 1.94 -20.97 7.75
C PRO A 37 2.19 -20.76 9.24
N VAL A 38 1.64 -19.68 9.78
CA VAL A 38 1.73 -19.33 11.20
C VAL A 38 0.88 -20.31 12.02
N LYS A 39 1.42 -20.88 13.09
CA LYS A 39 0.69 -21.76 14.01
C LYS A 39 -0.40 -20.98 14.73
N VAL A 40 -1.52 -21.62 15.06
CA VAL A 40 -2.65 -20.94 15.73
C VAL A 40 -2.24 -20.34 17.08
N ALA A 41 -1.33 -20.99 17.80
CA ALA A 41 -0.80 -20.47 19.06
C ALA A 41 -0.06 -19.13 18.91
N ASP A 42 0.52 -18.84 17.73
CA ASP A 42 1.28 -17.63 17.46
C ASP A 42 0.42 -16.53 16.81
N ARG A 43 -0.86 -16.81 16.51
CA ARG A 43 -1.83 -15.84 15.96
C ARG A 43 -2.47 -15.04 17.09
N ASN A 44 -1.80 -14.00 17.52
CA ASN A 44 -2.14 -13.23 18.74
C ASN A 44 -2.49 -11.76 18.47
N TRP A 45 -2.61 -11.35 17.20
CA TRP A 45 -3.01 -9.97 16.89
C TRP A 45 -4.49 -9.78 17.13
N THR A 46 -4.80 -8.77 17.96
CA THR A 46 -6.15 -8.36 18.35
C THR A 46 -6.64 -7.17 17.53
N THR A 47 -7.87 -6.75 17.77
CA THR A 47 -8.45 -5.52 17.21
C THR A 47 -7.54 -4.31 17.38
N TYR A 48 -6.88 -4.19 18.55
CA TYR A 48 -5.94 -3.10 18.81
C TYR A 48 -4.75 -3.10 17.86
N ASN A 49 -4.15 -4.28 17.60
CA ASN A 49 -2.98 -4.38 16.72
C ASN A 49 -3.32 -3.98 15.28
N PHE A 50 -4.49 -4.41 14.77
CA PHE A 50 -4.95 -4.00 13.44
C PHE A 50 -5.30 -2.52 13.36
N ALA A 51 -5.92 -1.96 14.40
CA ALA A 51 -6.16 -0.53 14.48
C ALA A 51 -4.85 0.28 14.54
N ALA A 52 -3.91 -0.14 15.38
CA ALA A 52 -2.60 0.50 15.50
C ALA A 52 -1.81 0.45 14.18
N LEU A 53 -1.87 -0.66 13.44
CA LEU A 53 -1.27 -0.79 12.12
C LEU A 53 -1.80 0.27 11.15
N TRP A 54 -3.13 0.44 11.06
CA TRP A 54 -3.73 1.45 10.18
C TRP A 54 -3.47 2.88 10.65
N ILE A 55 -3.48 3.13 11.96
CA ILE A 55 -3.11 4.43 12.54
C ILE A 55 -1.67 4.78 12.15
N SER A 56 -0.75 3.84 12.31
CA SER A 56 0.66 4.04 11.94
C SER A 56 0.82 4.31 10.44
N MET A 57 0.20 3.50 9.58
CA MET A 57 0.35 3.63 8.13
C MET A 57 -0.33 4.87 7.53
N ALA A 58 -1.45 5.33 8.10
CA ALA A 58 -2.17 6.51 7.61
C ALA A 58 -1.43 7.83 7.91
N HIS A 59 -0.61 7.87 8.96
CA HIS A 59 0.12 9.06 9.38
C HIS A 59 1.40 9.27 8.56
N CYS A 60 1.25 9.67 7.32
CA CYS A 60 2.40 9.93 6.43
C CYS A 60 2.17 11.16 5.54
N ILE A 61 3.25 11.70 5.05
CA ILE A 61 3.23 12.86 4.12
C ILE A 61 2.42 12.57 2.86
N PRO A 62 2.51 11.39 2.20
CA PRO A 62 1.64 11.08 1.08
C PRO A 62 0.14 11.19 1.37
N THR A 63 -0.33 10.83 2.57
CA THR A 63 -1.74 11.04 2.96
C THR A 63 -2.08 12.54 3.07
N TYR A 64 -1.17 13.35 3.60
CA TYR A 64 -1.33 14.81 3.60
C TYR A 64 -1.42 15.33 2.15
N MET A 65 -0.57 14.84 1.25
CA MET A 65 -0.56 15.23 -0.16
C MET A 65 -1.84 14.83 -0.91
N LEU A 66 -2.57 13.80 -0.48
CA LEU A 66 -3.87 13.48 -1.06
C LEU A 66 -4.86 14.64 -0.88
N SER A 67 -5.01 15.13 0.34
CA SER A 67 -5.95 16.23 0.62
C SER A 67 -5.52 17.53 -0.08
N SER A 68 -4.23 17.83 -0.08
CA SER A 68 -3.69 19.00 -0.77
C SER A 68 -3.90 18.93 -2.29
N GLY A 69 -3.68 17.76 -2.87
CA GLY A 69 -3.89 17.54 -4.30
C GLY A 69 -5.35 17.72 -4.73
N LEU A 70 -6.31 17.23 -3.93
CA LEU A 70 -7.73 17.38 -4.20
C LEU A 70 -8.18 18.86 -4.13
N ILE A 71 -7.69 19.61 -3.16
CA ILE A 71 -7.99 21.05 -3.06
C ILE A 71 -7.32 21.82 -4.20
N SER A 72 -6.08 21.50 -4.55
CA SER A 72 -5.40 22.08 -5.71
C SER A 72 -6.16 21.81 -7.02
N ALA A 73 -6.76 20.62 -7.14
CA ALA A 73 -7.63 20.25 -8.26
C ALA A 73 -9.00 20.97 -8.29
N GLY A 74 -9.32 21.77 -7.27
CA GLY A 74 -10.50 22.63 -7.26
C GLY A 74 -11.60 22.21 -6.26
N MET A 75 -11.43 21.14 -5.51
CA MET A 75 -12.36 20.76 -4.46
C MET A 75 -12.28 21.72 -3.26
N ASN A 76 -13.39 21.96 -2.60
CA ASN A 76 -13.35 22.54 -1.27
C ASN A 76 -13.06 21.46 -0.21
N TRP A 77 -12.88 21.89 1.05
CA TRP A 77 -12.45 21.00 2.13
C TRP A 77 -13.37 19.80 2.37
N TRP A 78 -14.69 19.96 2.33
CA TRP A 78 -15.62 18.86 2.57
C TRP A 78 -15.71 17.90 1.36
N GLN A 79 -15.62 18.42 0.12
CA GLN A 79 -15.55 17.58 -1.09
C GLN A 79 -14.30 16.69 -1.05
N ALA A 80 -13.14 17.27 -0.68
CA ALA A 80 -11.90 16.51 -0.53
C ALA A 80 -12.03 15.43 0.55
N LEU A 81 -12.55 15.76 1.74
CA LEU A 81 -12.71 14.80 2.84
C LEU A 81 -13.69 13.68 2.51
N ILE A 82 -14.82 13.99 1.87
CA ILE A 82 -15.76 12.96 1.43
C ILE A 82 -15.14 12.05 0.37
N THR A 83 -14.38 12.58 -0.57
CA THR A 83 -13.67 11.78 -1.58
C THR A 83 -12.70 10.81 -0.93
N ILE A 84 -11.94 11.27 0.06
CA ILE A 84 -11.00 10.45 0.83
C ILE A 84 -11.75 9.38 1.63
N LEU A 85 -12.80 9.76 2.36
CA LEU A 85 -13.63 8.82 3.13
C LEU A 85 -14.23 7.72 2.24
N LEU A 86 -14.83 8.11 1.13
CA LEU A 86 -15.45 7.16 0.17
C LEU A 86 -14.41 6.21 -0.42
N GLY A 87 -13.27 6.72 -0.89
CA GLY A 87 -12.20 5.90 -1.45
C GLY A 87 -11.68 4.85 -0.46
N ASN A 88 -11.46 5.27 0.79
CA ASN A 88 -11.00 4.38 1.85
C ASN A 88 -12.07 3.37 2.30
N THR A 89 -13.35 3.76 2.26
CA THR A 89 -14.47 2.84 2.55
C THR A 89 -14.63 1.81 1.44
N ILE A 90 -14.48 2.20 0.17
CA ILE A 90 -14.58 1.28 -0.97
C ILE A 90 -13.43 0.27 -0.96
N VAL A 91 -12.18 0.73 -0.79
CA VAL A 91 -11.02 -0.18 -0.78
C VAL A 91 -11.00 -1.11 0.43
N LEU A 92 -11.67 -0.76 1.52
CA LEU A 92 -11.80 -1.61 2.69
C LEU A 92 -12.49 -2.95 2.35
N ALA A 93 -13.44 -2.98 1.40
CA ALA A 93 -14.10 -4.21 1.01
C ALA A 93 -13.13 -5.28 0.46
N PRO A 94 -12.32 -5.03 -0.59
CA PRO A 94 -11.32 -6.00 -1.05
C PRO A 94 -10.24 -6.27 0.00
N ILE A 95 -9.88 -5.30 0.85
CA ILE A 95 -8.96 -5.50 1.97
C ILE A 95 -9.49 -6.59 2.90
N LEU A 96 -10.74 -6.49 3.35
CA LEU A 96 -11.36 -7.46 4.26
C LEU A 96 -11.52 -8.84 3.60
N LEU A 97 -11.95 -8.87 2.33
CA LEU A 97 -12.12 -10.13 1.59
C LEU A 97 -10.80 -10.89 1.45
N ASN A 98 -9.70 -10.20 1.15
CA ASN A 98 -8.38 -10.81 1.05
C ASN A 98 -7.71 -11.05 2.43
N SER A 99 -8.13 -10.36 3.49
CA SER A 99 -7.66 -10.62 4.86
C SER A 99 -8.08 -11.98 5.40
N HIS A 100 -9.25 -12.47 4.98
CA HIS A 100 -9.85 -13.68 5.50
C HIS A 100 -8.94 -14.91 5.39
N PRO A 101 -8.32 -15.25 4.21
CA PRO A 101 -7.44 -16.41 4.10
C PRO A 101 -6.19 -16.29 4.99
N GLY A 102 -5.67 -15.08 5.21
CA GLY A 102 -4.55 -14.87 6.15
C GLY A 102 -4.90 -15.36 7.54
N THR A 103 -5.99 -14.91 8.11
CA THR A 103 -6.44 -15.33 9.45
C THR A 103 -6.90 -16.78 9.49
N LYS A 104 -7.62 -17.28 8.46
CA LYS A 104 -8.12 -18.66 8.43
C LYS A 104 -6.97 -19.67 8.37
N TYR A 105 -5.98 -19.45 7.51
CA TYR A 105 -4.92 -20.43 7.20
C TYR A 105 -3.53 -20.06 7.72
N GLY A 106 -3.34 -18.84 8.23
CA GLY A 106 -2.04 -18.36 8.70
C GLY A 106 -1.01 -18.09 7.58
N ILE A 107 -1.45 -17.83 6.35
CA ILE A 107 -0.60 -17.72 5.16
C ILE A 107 -0.46 -16.28 4.66
N PRO A 108 0.71 -15.90 4.11
CA PRO A 108 0.93 -14.59 3.50
C PRO A 108 0.33 -14.52 2.08
N PHE A 109 0.25 -13.29 1.55
CA PHE A 109 -0.31 -12.99 0.23
C PHE A 109 0.27 -13.83 -0.92
N PRO A 110 1.60 -13.94 -1.12
CA PRO A 110 2.11 -14.67 -2.28
C PRO A 110 1.82 -16.18 -2.22
N VAL A 111 1.70 -16.74 -1.01
CA VAL A 111 1.27 -18.14 -0.82
C VAL A 111 -0.23 -18.29 -1.09
N PHE A 112 -1.05 -17.34 -0.61
CA PHE A 112 -2.47 -17.32 -0.94
C PHE A 112 -2.71 -17.25 -2.46
N ALA A 113 -1.94 -16.42 -3.16
CA ALA A 113 -2.04 -16.28 -4.62
C ALA A 113 -1.76 -17.58 -5.38
N ARG A 114 -1.03 -18.56 -4.79
CA ARG A 114 -0.80 -19.87 -5.40
C ARG A 114 -2.11 -20.63 -5.66
N ALA A 115 -3.13 -20.41 -4.86
CA ALA A 115 -4.44 -21.03 -5.05
C ALA A 115 -5.07 -20.65 -6.38
N ALA A 116 -5.07 -19.35 -6.71
CA ALA A 116 -5.67 -18.82 -7.94
C ALA A 116 -4.76 -18.97 -9.16
N TYR A 117 -3.47 -18.62 -9.02
CA TYR A 117 -2.53 -18.50 -10.13
C TYR A 117 -1.67 -19.75 -10.39
N GLY A 118 -1.60 -20.65 -9.43
CA GLY A 118 -0.68 -21.81 -9.45
C GLY A 118 0.62 -21.50 -8.69
N THR A 119 1.37 -22.58 -8.41
CA THR A 119 2.58 -22.52 -7.56
C THR A 119 3.68 -21.60 -8.09
N TYR A 120 3.84 -21.51 -9.41
CA TYR A 120 4.78 -20.59 -10.06
C TYR A 120 4.08 -19.36 -10.62
N GLY A 121 2.82 -19.49 -11.06
CA GLY A 121 2.03 -18.40 -11.58
C GLY A 121 1.77 -17.30 -10.55
N SER A 122 1.78 -17.61 -9.24
CA SER A 122 1.68 -16.65 -8.15
C SER A 122 2.78 -15.59 -8.15
N ASN A 123 3.89 -15.83 -8.82
CA ASN A 123 4.95 -14.84 -8.98
C ASN A 123 4.51 -13.63 -9.84
N LEU A 124 3.55 -13.82 -10.76
CA LEU A 124 3.02 -12.70 -11.55
C LEU A 124 2.37 -11.64 -10.65
N PRO A 125 1.29 -11.94 -9.88
CA PRO A 125 0.68 -10.95 -8.99
C PRO A 125 1.64 -10.47 -7.88
N ALA A 126 2.49 -11.35 -7.35
CA ALA A 126 3.47 -11.00 -6.33
C ALA A 126 4.47 -9.95 -6.85
N LEU A 127 5.09 -10.16 -7.99
CA LEU A 127 6.06 -9.22 -8.56
C LEU A 127 5.41 -7.92 -9.05
N MET A 128 4.22 -7.96 -9.64
CA MET A 128 3.48 -6.76 -10.02
C MET A 128 3.23 -5.87 -8.79
N ARG A 129 2.80 -6.47 -7.70
CA ARG A 129 2.56 -5.77 -6.44
C ARG A 129 3.88 -5.28 -5.82
N ALA A 130 4.93 -6.12 -5.82
CA ALA A 130 6.25 -5.77 -5.28
C ALA A 130 6.86 -4.54 -5.96
N ILE A 131 6.77 -4.44 -7.30
CA ILE A 131 7.28 -3.29 -8.06
C ILE A 131 6.59 -1.99 -7.60
N VAL A 132 5.26 -2.00 -7.45
CA VAL A 132 4.53 -0.82 -6.95
C VAL A 132 4.99 -0.43 -5.55
N ALA A 133 5.18 -1.42 -4.66
CA ALA A 133 5.66 -1.16 -3.31
C ALA A 133 7.11 -0.64 -3.29
N CYS A 134 7.97 -1.08 -4.20
CA CYS A 134 9.31 -0.52 -4.35
C CYS A 134 9.27 0.97 -4.73
N GLY A 135 8.32 1.37 -5.60
CA GLY A 135 8.09 2.79 -5.92
C GLY A 135 7.65 3.59 -4.69
N TRP A 136 6.72 3.05 -3.91
CA TRP A 136 6.30 3.65 -2.65
C TRP A 136 7.44 3.72 -1.62
N PHE A 137 8.27 2.68 -1.53
CA PHE A 137 9.47 2.72 -0.69
C PHE A 137 10.38 3.88 -1.08
N GLY A 138 10.64 4.05 -2.38
CA GLY A 138 11.45 5.15 -2.90
C GLY A 138 10.85 6.52 -2.57
N ILE A 139 9.55 6.72 -2.82
CA ILE A 139 8.82 7.97 -2.49
C ILE A 139 8.96 8.31 -1.01
N GLN A 140 8.70 7.37 -0.12
CA GLN A 140 8.83 7.57 1.33
C GLN A 140 10.29 7.80 1.74
N ALA A 141 11.24 7.11 1.11
CA ALA A 141 12.66 7.31 1.40
C ALA A 141 13.14 8.71 0.98
N TRP A 142 12.65 9.24 -0.15
CA TRP A 142 12.94 10.61 -0.59
C TRP A 142 12.35 11.63 0.38
N ILE A 143 11.08 11.52 0.74
CA ILE A 143 10.41 12.40 1.71
C ILE A 143 11.14 12.40 3.06
N GLY A 144 11.51 11.22 3.58
CA GLY A 144 12.28 11.13 4.82
C GLY A 144 13.67 11.74 4.72
N GLY A 145 14.30 11.64 3.55
CA GLY A 145 15.55 12.33 3.21
C GLY A 145 15.40 13.85 3.23
N GLU A 146 14.34 14.39 2.61
CA GLU A 146 14.04 15.83 2.64
C GLU A 146 13.78 16.34 4.06
N ALA A 147 13.10 15.55 4.90
CA ALA A 147 12.89 15.88 6.31
C ALA A 147 14.23 15.92 7.08
N LEU A 148 15.12 14.95 6.86
CA LEU A 148 16.48 14.97 7.43
C LEU A 148 17.29 16.16 6.92
N ASN A 149 17.22 16.47 5.62
CA ASN A 149 17.93 17.61 5.05
C ASN A 149 17.47 18.93 5.68
N THR A 150 16.18 19.11 5.86
CA THR A 150 15.59 20.27 6.54
C THR A 150 16.00 20.34 8.00
N LEU A 151 15.99 19.20 8.71
CA LEU A 151 16.45 19.09 10.08
C LEU A 151 17.94 19.52 10.20
N PHE A 152 18.79 18.94 9.39
CA PHE A 152 20.23 19.25 9.42
C PHE A 152 20.51 20.71 9.02
N ALA A 153 19.77 21.24 8.06
CA ALA A 153 19.89 22.65 7.67
C ALA A 153 19.49 23.61 8.80
N ALA A 154 18.59 23.19 9.69
CA ALA A 154 18.18 24.01 10.82
C ALA A 154 19.21 24.00 11.98
N ILE A 155 19.92 22.88 12.18
CA ILE A 155 20.82 22.69 13.34
C ILE A 155 22.31 22.83 12.98
N ILE A 156 22.70 22.65 11.71
CA ILE A 156 24.09 22.68 11.26
C ILE A 156 24.30 23.92 10.37
N PRO A 157 25.04 24.94 10.85
CA PRO A 157 25.38 26.11 10.01
C PRO A 157 26.11 25.70 8.73
N GLY A 158 25.70 26.27 7.60
CA GLY A 158 26.32 25.98 6.30
C GLY A 158 25.97 24.65 5.67
N TRP A 159 25.05 23.85 6.26
CA TRP A 159 24.64 22.55 5.74
C TRP A 159 24.32 22.57 4.25
N LYS A 160 23.48 23.52 3.80
CA LYS A 160 23.00 23.60 2.40
C LYS A 160 24.10 23.70 1.36
N THR A 161 25.25 24.23 1.72
CA THR A 161 26.41 24.43 0.82
C THR A 161 27.57 23.47 1.05
N LEU A 162 27.44 22.56 2.02
CA LEU A 162 28.51 21.67 2.47
C LEU A 162 29.07 20.77 1.36
N LEU A 163 28.26 20.30 0.46
CA LEU A 163 28.65 19.38 -0.62
C LEU A 163 28.60 20.03 -2.02
N GLY A 164 28.77 21.34 -2.08
CA GLY A 164 28.86 22.09 -3.34
C GLY A 164 27.52 22.33 -4.04
N GLY A 165 27.55 22.47 -5.36
CA GLY A 165 26.38 22.80 -6.18
C GLY A 165 25.45 21.58 -6.47
N PRO A 166 24.35 21.83 -7.23
CA PRO A 166 23.38 20.82 -7.52
C PRO A 166 23.90 19.72 -8.46
N ILE A 167 23.51 18.46 -8.16
CA ILE A 167 23.76 17.28 -8.98
C ILE A 167 22.39 16.74 -9.42
N GLY A 168 22.13 16.69 -10.72
CA GLY A 168 20.85 16.18 -11.24
C GLY A 168 19.62 17.01 -10.79
N GLY A 169 19.80 18.30 -10.51
CA GLY A 169 18.73 19.19 -10.06
C GLY A 169 18.55 19.27 -8.55
N HIS A 170 19.28 18.48 -7.76
CA HIS A 170 19.21 18.42 -6.30
C HIS A 170 20.57 18.69 -5.66
N MET A 171 20.58 19.35 -4.50
CA MET A 171 21.83 19.65 -3.77
C MET A 171 22.50 18.36 -3.27
N GLY A 172 23.84 18.36 -3.18
CA GLY A 172 24.58 17.22 -2.65
C GLY A 172 24.13 16.79 -1.25
N THR A 173 23.72 17.74 -0.42
CA THR A 173 23.17 17.47 0.93
C THR A 173 21.78 16.83 0.91
N GLU A 174 20.95 17.05 -0.10
CA GLU A 174 19.69 16.35 -0.31
C GLU A 174 19.96 14.88 -0.63
N TRP A 175 20.91 14.59 -1.51
CA TRP A 175 21.36 13.22 -1.80
C TRP A 175 21.93 12.51 -0.57
N LEU A 176 22.77 13.19 0.20
CA LEU A 176 23.33 12.63 1.42
C LEU A 176 22.23 12.30 2.43
N SER A 177 21.30 13.22 2.65
CA SER A 177 20.17 13.02 3.58
C SER A 177 19.25 11.88 3.13
N PHE A 178 18.99 11.78 1.82
CA PHE A 178 18.26 10.65 1.22
C PHE A 178 18.96 9.31 1.49
N LEU A 179 20.28 9.24 1.25
CA LEU A 179 21.04 8.01 1.48
C LEU A 179 21.14 7.65 2.97
N ILE A 180 21.21 8.64 3.87
CA ILE A 180 21.16 8.40 5.33
C ILE A 180 19.79 7.80 5.70
N PHE A 181 18.70 8.39 5.23
CA PHE A 181 17.36 7.88 5.52
C PHE A 181 17.13 6.49 4.91
N TRP A 182 17.57 6.26 3.67
CA TRP A 182 17.57 4.94 3.05
C TRP A 182 18.35 3.93 3.89
N GLY A 183 19.56 4.30 4.34
CA GLY A 183 20.40 3.46 5.20
C GLY A 183 19.73 3.11 6.53
N LEU A 184 18.99 4.05 7.15
CA LEU A 184 18.19 3.78 8.35
C LEU A 184 17.09 2.74 8.10
N ASN A 185 16.38 2.83 6.97
CA ASN A 185 15.40 1.81 6.58
C ASN A 185 16.08 0.44 6.44
N ILE A 186 17.19 0.35 5.70
CA ILE A 186 17.94 -0.91 5.53
C ILE A 186 18.43 -1.46 6.87
N PHE A 187 18.93 -0.60 7.77
CA PHE A 187 19.37 -1.02 9.10
C PHE A 187 18.24 -1.68 9.90
N ILE A 188 17.03 -1.10 9.90
CA ILE A 188 15.87 -1.67 10.61
C ILE A 188 15.47 -3.01 9.99
N ILE A 189 15.46 -3.12 8.66
CA ILE A 189 15.14 -4.36 7.94
C ILE A 189 16.10 -5.49 8.38
N TYR A 190 17.39 -5.20 8.47
CA TYR A 190 18.38 -6.18 8.92
C TYR A 190 18.25 -6.59 10.39
N ARG A 191 17.77 -5.68 11.25
CA ARG A 191 17.46 -5.97 12.66
C ARG A 191 16.21 -6.81 12.84
N GLY A 192 15.32 -6.82 11.85
CA GLY A 192 14.15 -7.69 11.77
C GLY A 192 12.88 -7.13 12.43
N MET A 193 11.82 -7.94 12.41
CA MET A 193 10.46 -7.55 12.79
C MET A 193 10.31 -7.09 14.24
N ASP A 194 11.14 -7.56 15.17
CA ASP A 194 11.07 -7.15 16.58
C ASP A 194 11.43 -5.68 16.80
N LEU A 195 12.44 -5.18 16.07
CA LEU A 195 12.80 -3.76 16.13
C LEU A 195 11.71 -2.92 15.45
N LEU A 196 11.20 -3.37 14.32
CA LEU A 196 10.10 -2.71 13.62
C LEU A 196 8.89 -2.53 14.55
N ARG A 197 8.43 -3.61 15.19
CA ARG A 197 7.31 -3.57 16.14
C ARG A 197 7.53 -2.56 17.27
N LYS A 198 8.75 -2.49 17.83
CA LYS A 198 9.09 -1.51 18.87
C LYS A 198 9.01 -0.07 18.35
N VAL A 199 9.53 0.17 17.14
CA VAL A 199 9.47 1.49 16.49
C VAL A 199 8.03 1.90 16.24
N GLU A 200 7.20 1.03 15.69
CA GLU A 200 5.78 1.31 15.42
C GLU A 200 4.97 1.60 16.68
N ASN A 201 5.15 0.80 17.72
CA ASN A 201 4.44 0.98 18.98
C ASN A 201 4.72 2.34 19.65
N TRP A 202 5.92 2.88 19.46
CA TRP A 202 6.29 4.20 19.97
C TRP A 202 5.95 5.33 18.99
N ALA A 203 6.20 5.12 17.69
CA ALA A 203 6.01 6.14 16.66
C ALA A 203 4.55 6.57 16.53
N ALA A 204 3.60 5.63 16.53
CA ALA A 204 2.20 5.94 16.31
C ALA A 204 1.63 6.96 17.33
N PRO A 205 1.69 6.73 18.66
CA PRO A 205 1.21 7.71 19.63
C PRO A 205 2.00 9.02 19.60
N PHE A 206 3.32 8.94 19.39
CA PHE A 206 4.17 10.13 19.31
C PHE A 206 3.76 11.04 18.15
N VAL A 207 3.60 10.49 16.94
CA VAL A 207 3.23 11.25 15.75
C VAL A 207 1.82 11.85 15.88
N LEU A 208 0.87 11.11 16.45
CA LEU A 208 -0.49 11.61 16.73
C LEU A 208 -0.46 12.84 17.65
N VAL A 209 0.26 12.76 18.76
CA VAL A 209 0.38 13.87 19.70
C VAL A 209 1.04 15.07 19.04
N MET A 210 2.13 14.87 18.31
CA MET A 210 2.86 15.96 17.65
C MET A 210 2.03 16.63 16.56
N THR A 211 1.27 15.84 15.75
CA THR A 211 0.38 16.41 14.74
C THR A 211 -0.79 17.18 15.38
N ALA A 212 -1.36 16.68 16.48
CA ALA A 212 -2.40 17.37 17.22
C ALA A 212 -1.89 18.70 17.83
N LEU A 213 -0.67 18.73 18.37
CA LEU A 213 -0.04 19.96 18.87
C LEU A 213 0.20 20.96 17.75
N LEU A 214 0.68 20.51 16.59
CA LEU A 214 0.86 21.37 15.41
C LEU A 214 -0.48 21.95 14.95
N LEU A 215 -1.53 21.12 14.89
CA LEU A 215 -2.88 21.58 14.54
C LEU A 215 -3.40 22.62 15.54
N ALA A 216 -3.29 22.36 16.83
CA ALA A 216 -3.73 23.29 17.88
C ALA A 216 -2.99 24.63 17.77
N TRP A 217 -1.67 24.59 17.56
CA TRP A 217 -0.86 25.78 17.34
C TRP A 217 -1.30 26.55 16.09
N ALA A 218 -1.53 25.86 14.97
CA ALA A 218 -1.94 26.47 13.70
C ALA A 218 -3.30 27.16 13.83
N ILE A 219 -4.29 26.52 14.45
CA ILE A 219 -5.63 27.09 14.70
C ILE A 219 -5.53 28.32 15.61
N TRP A 220 -4.74 28.23 16.68
CA TRP A 220 -4.53 29.35 17.60
C TRP A 220 -3.88 30.55 16.88
N LYS A 221 -2.84 30.30 16.12
CA LYS A 221 -2.09 31.36 15.40
C LYS A 221 -2.90 32.00 14.28
N ALA A 222 -3.78 31.26 13.63
CA ALA A 222 -4.67 31.75 12.57
C ALA A 222 -5.96 32.41 13.12
N ASN A 223 -6.13 32.52 14.44
CA ASN A 223 -7.37 32.99 15.09
C ASN A 223 -8.62 32.20 14.68
N GLY A 224 -8.48 30.89 14.50
CA GLY A 224 -9.58 29.97 14.19
C GLY A 224 -9.51 29.38 12.78
N LEU A 225 -10.63 28.79 12.36
CA LEU A 225 -10.78 28.05 11.09
C LEU A 225 -11.59 28.83 10.03
N GLY A 226 -11.78 30.14 10.20
CA GLY A 226 -12.68 30.96 9.34
C GLY A 226 -12.33 30.82 7.85
N TYR A 227 -11.05 30.82 7.49
CA TYR A 227 -10.62 30.68 6.10
C TYR A 227 -11.03 29.33 5.50
N LEU A 228 -10.90 28.24 6.25
CA LEU A 228 -11.31 26.90 5.82
C LEU A 228 -12.80 26.86 5.47
N LEU A 229 -13.63 27.41 6.34
CA LEU A 229 -15.09 27.39 6.20
C LEU A 229 -15.61 28.25 5.05
N THR A 230 -14.85 29.26 4.65
CA THR A 230 -15.18 30.17 3.54
C THR A 230 -14.61 29.74 2.19
N GLN A 231 -13.74 28.71 2.17
CA GLN A 231 -13.14 28.21 0.93
C GLN A 231 -14.20 27.60 0.02
N GLN A 232 -14.43 28.22 -1.12
CA GLN A 232 -15.38 27.73 -2.12
C GLN A 232 -14.73 26.72 -3.07
N SER A 233 -15.58 25.85 -3.64
CA SER A 233 -15.19 24.98 -4.77
C SER A 233 -14.89 25.84 -6.00
N LYS A 234 -13.90 25.42 -6.79
CA LYS A 234 -13.55 26.10 -8.06
C LYS A 234 -14.45 25.67 -9.22
N PHE A 235 -15.26 24.63 -9.05
CA PHE A 235 -16.14 24.08 -10.09
C PHE A 235 -17.34 24.99 -10.31
N GLN A 236 -17.58 25.34 -11.57
CA GLN A 236 -18.74 26.15 -12.00
C GLN A 236 -19.96 25.28 -12.29
N THR A 237 -19.74 24.03 -12.69
CA THR A 237 -20.78 23.08 -13.05
C THR A 237 -20.62 21.74 -12.33
N VAL A 238 -21.70 21.02 -12.19
CA VAL A 238 -21.71 19.63 -11.68
C VAL A 238 -20.86 18.71 -12.56
N GLY A 239 -20.87 18.95 -13.88
CA GLY A 239 -20.06 18.16 -14.81
C GLY A 239 -18.55 18.33 -14.61
N GLU A 240 -18.08 19.53 -14.29
CA GLU A 240 -16.67 19.78 -13.95
C GLU A 240 -16.27 19.05 -12.66
N PHE A 241 -17.13 19.07 -11.64
CA PHE A 241 -16.90 18.31 -10.42
C PHE A 241 -16.71 16.82 -10.69
N TRP A 242 -17.61 16.19 -11.46
CA TRP A 242 -17.54 14.76 -11.75
C TRP A 242 -16.29 14.35 -12.55
N LYS A 243 -15.81 15.20 -13.46
CA LYS A 243 -14.57 14.96 -14.22
C LYS A 243 -13.34 14.87 -13.33
N ILE A 244 -13.32 15.56 -12.20
CA ILE A 244 -12.22 15.52 -11.23
C ILE A 244 -12.49 14.48 -10.13
N PHE A 245 -13.75 14.36 -9.68
CA PHE A 245 -14.13 13.47 -8.59
C PHE A 245 -13.84 11.99 -8.92
N ILE A 246 -14.18 11.53 -10.12
CA ILE A 246 -14.05 10.11 -10.49
C ILE A 246 -12.59 9.65 -10.50
N PRO A 247 -11.66 10.27 -11.24
CA PRO A 247 -10.26 9.87 -11.18
C PRO A 247 -9.65 10.09 -9.78
N SER A 248 -10.10 11.11 -9.05
CA SER A 248 -9.69 11.32 -7.67
C SER A 248 -10.15 10.18 -6.76
N LEU A 249 -11.39 9.73 -6.87
CA LEU A 249 -11.90 8.58 -6.12
C LEU A 249 -11.11 7.31 -6.47
N THR A 250 -10.84 7.08 -7.74
CA THR A 250 -9.99 5.97 -8.21
C THR A 250 -8.58 6.06 -7.59
N ALA A 251 -7.99 7.26 -7.52
CA ALA A 251 -6.71 7.49 -6.87
C ALA A 251 -6.75 7.20 -5.37
N MET A 252 -7.82 7.59 -4.65
CA MET A 252 -7.98 7.31 -3.22
C MET A 252 -8.08 5.80 -2.94
N ILE A 253 -8.79 5.06 -3.80
CA ILE A 253 -8.83 3.60 -3.75
C ILE A 253 -7.43 3.04 -4.10
N GLY A 254 -6.80 3.57 -5.13
CA GLY A 254 -5.46 3.22 -5.61
C GLY A 254 -4.40 3.35 -4.52
N PHE A 255 -4.51 4.34 -3.64
CA PHE A 255 -3.55 4.57 -2.55
C PHE A 255 -3.30 3.32 -1.69
N TRP A 256 -4.36 2.55 -1.41
CA TRP A 256 -4.28 1.30 -0.66
C TRP A 256 -4.44 0.03 -1.52
N ALA A 257 -4.39 0.14 -2.84
CA ALA A 257 -4.56 -1.00 -3.73
C ALA A 257 -3.50 -2.09 -3.51
N THR A 258 -2.27 -1.74 -3.11
CA THR A 258 -1.24 -2.72 -2.70
C THR A 258 -1.70 -3.52 -1.50
N LEU A 259 -2.22 -2.85 -0.45
CA LEU A 259 -2.67 -3.49 0.78
C LEU A 259 -3.96 -4.28 0.58
N SER A 260 -4.78 -3.92 -0.39
CA SER A 260 -5.95 -4.74 -0.74
C SER A 260 -5.58 -6.15 -1.21
N LEU A 261 -4.34 -6.36 -1.66
CA LEU A 261 -3.81 -7.67 -2.03
C LEU A 261 -3.12 -8.36 -0.86
N ASN A 262 -2.21 -7.65 -0.19
CA ASN A 262 -1.24 -8.23 0.73
C ASN A 262 -1.63 -8.17 2.21
N MET A 263 -2.87 -7.80 2.55
CA MET A 263 -3.31 -7.89 3.95
C MET A 263 -3.11 -9.27 4.59
N PRO A 264 -3.13 -10.40 3.85
CA PRO A 264 -2.74 -11.70 4.44
C PRO A 264 -1.36 -11.70 5.10
N ASP A 265 -0.40 -10.87 4.67
CA ASP A 265 0.92 -10.77 5.30
C ASP A 265 0.85 -10.34 6.77
N PHE A 266 -0.18 -9.60 7.13
CA PHE A 266 -0.46 -9.13 8.49
C PHE A 266 -1.54 -9.98 9.18
N THR A 267 -2.63 -10.30 8.47
CA THR A 267 -3.76 -11.01 9.07
C THR A 267 -3.47 -12.48 9.34
N ARG A 268 -2.37 -13.03 8.80
CA ARG A 268 -1.87 -14.36 9.20
C ARG A 268 -1.50 -14.46 10.70
N PHE A 269 -1.31 -13.33 11.35
CA PHE A 269 -1.07 -13.24 12.80
C PHE A 269 -2.35 -12.97 13.60
N GLY A 270 -3.50 -12.81 12.93
CA GLY A 270 -4.79 -12.46 13.55
C GLY A 270 -5.34 -13.55 14.46
N HIS A 271 -5.74 -13.16 15.68
CA HIS A 271 -6.35 -14.06 16.66
C HIS A 271 -7.74 -14.54 16.20
N SER A 272 -8.52 -13.71 15.53
CA SER A 272 -9.82 -14.08 14.97
C SER A 272 -10.22 -13.22 13.77
N GLN A 273 -11.18 -13.74 12.97
CA GLN A 273 -11.76 -12.97 11.85
C GLN A 273 -12.46 -11.69 12.32
N LYS A 274 -13.13 -11.75 13.46
CA LYS A 274 -13.83 -10.60 14.03
C LYS A 274 -12.85 -9.49 14.41
N GLU A 275 -11.75 -9.84 15.06
CA GLU A 275 -10.77 -8.85 15.52
C GLU A 275 -10.06 -8.17 14.36
N GLN A 276 -9.62 -8.94 13.34
CA GLN A 276 -9.00 -8.32 12.18
C GLN A 276 -9.99 -7.43 11.40
N ALA A 277 -11.23 -7.87 11.24
CA ALA A 277 -12.24 -7.10 10.52
C ALA A 277 -12.62 -5.82 11.26
N VAL A 278 -12.95 -5.90 12.55
CA VAL A 278 -13.33 -4.72 13.36
C VAL A 278 -12.18 -3.71 13.43
N GLY A 279 -10.94 -4.16 13.67
CA GLY A 279 -9.77 -3.29 13.72
C GLY A 279 -9.58 -2.50 12.41
N GLN A 280 -9.75 -3.13 11.27
CA GLN A 280 -9.62 -2.50 9.96
C GLN A 280 -10.80 -1.57 9.63
N VAL A 281 -12.05 -2.01 9.87
CA VAL A 281 -13.27 -1.22 9.60
C VAL A 281 -13.27 0.08 10.40
N VAL A 282 -12.90 -0.01 11.68
CA VAL A 282 -12.89 1.19 12.53
C VAL A 282 -11.71 2.09 12.20
N ALA A 283 -10.52 1.53 11.95
CA ALA A 283 -9.33 2.34 11.85
C ALA A 283 -9.08 2.94 10.47
N LEU A 284 -9.18 2.18 9.37
CA LEU A 284 -8.76 2.68 8.06
C LEU A 284 -9.54 3.93 7.59
N PRO A 285 -10.87 3.91 7.43
CA PRO A 285 -11.59 5.08 6.93
C PRO A 285 -11.50 6.27 7.88
N THR A 286 -11.60 6.02 9.19
CA THR A 286 -11.58 7.08 10.19
C THR A 286 -10.22 7.75 10.29
N THR A 287 -9.13 6.98 10.37
CA THR A 287 -7.78 7.53 10.51
C THR A 287 -7.37 8.32 9.28
N MET A 288 -7.64 7.77 8.08
CA MET A 288 -7.35 8.46 6.82
C MET A 288 -8.10 9.78 6.71
N THR A 289 -9.39 9.81 7.08
CA THR A 289 -10.21 11.02 7.02
C THR A 289 -9.78 12.04 8.08
N VAL A 290 -9.52 11.61 9.31
CA VAL A 290 -9.07 12.48 10.39
C VAL A 290 -7.70 13.10 10.07
N PHE A 291 -6.75 12.29 9.59
CA PHE A 291 -5.44 12.80 9.25
C PHE A 291 -5.48 13.75 8.05
N ALA A 292 -6.26 13.44 7.02
CA ALA A 292 -6.50 14.34 5.91
C ALA A 292 -7.16 15.66 6.36
N ALA A 293 -8.14 15.60 7.27
CA ALA A 293 -8.76 16.78 7.86
C ALA A 293 -7.76 17.65 8.63
N MET A 294 -6.87 17.03 9.42
CA MET A 294 -5.78 17.75 10.10
C MET A 294 -4.87 18.46 9.07
N GLY A 295 -4.50 17.77 7.98
CA GLY A 295 -3.72 18.35 6.89
C GLY A 295 -4.42 19.57 6.26
N VAL A 296 -5.69 19.45 5.93
CA VAL A 296 -6.51 20.55 5.38
C VAL A 296 -6.58 21.73 6.35
N MET A 297 -6.82 21.47 7.65
CA MET A 297 -6.91 22.52 8.66
C MET A 297 -5.57 23.24 8.88
N ILE A 298 -4.47 22.49 8.97
CA ILE A 298 -3.13 23.07 9.13
C ILE A 298 -2.79 23.95 7.93
N THR A 299 -3.04 23.48 6.70
CA THR A 299 -2.72 24.25 5.49
C THR A 299 -3.62 25.47 5.35
N SER A 300 -4.90 25.35 5.66
CA SER A 300 -5.82 26.50 5.65
C SER A 300 -5.41 27.56 6.66
N ALA A 301 -4.96 27.16 7.85
CA ALA A 301 -4.38 28.09 8.82
C ALA A 301 -3.10 28.72 8.29
N ALA A 302 -2.26 27.95 7.60
CA ALA A 302 -1.00 28.44 7.05
C ALA A 302 -1.19 29.54 5.98
N VAL A 303 -2.28 29.50 5.20
CA VAL A 303 -2.63 30.59 4.25
C VAL A 303 -2.78 31.94 4.97
N VAL A 304 -3.34 31.93 6.18
CA VAL A 304 -3.52 33.14 7.00
C VAL A 304 -2.22 33.55 7.69
N ILE A 305 -1.46 32.57 8.18
CA ILE A 305 -0.22 32.81 8.94
C ILE A 305 0.92 33.30 8.02
N TYR A 306 0.98 32.77 6.79
CA TYR A 306 2.04 33.01 5.82
C TYR A 306 1.50 33.50 4.47
N PRO A 307 0.89 34.69 4.39
CA PRO A 307 0.23 35.20 3.19
C PRO A 307 1.18 35.46 2.02
N HIS A 308 2.50 35.49 2.27
CA HIS A 308 3.53 35.68 1.25
C HIS A 308 3.93 34.38 0.52
N MET A 309 3.55 33.22 1.05
CA MET A 309 3.83 31.95 0.39
C MET A 309 2.86 31.69 -0.77
N LYS A 310 3.36 31.06 -1.82
CA LYS A 310 2.52 30.59 -2.92
C LYS A 310 1.62 29.45 -2.46
N ALA A 311 0.42 29.36 -3.01
CA ALA A 311 -0.53 28.30 -2.66
C ALA A 311 0.07 26.88 -2.80
N GLU A 312 0.88 26.64 -3.84
CA GLU A 312 1.56 25.37 -4.09
C GLU A 312 2.59 25.02 -3.00
N GLU A 313 3.23 26.00 -2.40
CA GLU A 313 4.22 25.83 -1.34
C GLU A 313 3.56 25.57 0.02
N LEU A 314 2.37 26.15 0.25
CA LEU A 314 1.59 25.95 1.49
C LEU A 314 1.10 24.51 1.65
N TRP A 315 0.93 23.81 0.54
CA TRP A 315 0.49 22.41 0.54
C TRP A 315 1.66 21.40 0.67
N ASP A 316 2.89 21.89 0.68
CA ASP A 316 4.07 21.10 0.96
C ASP A 316 4.44 21.23 2.45
N PRO A 317 4.23 20.20 3.28
CA PRO A 317 4.48 20.29 4.72
C PRO A 317 5.95 20.53 5.05
N MET A 318 6.90 20.14 4.19
CA MET A 318 8.32 20.39 4.39
C MET A 318 8.64 21.90 4.24
N LYS A 319 8.07 22.52 3.20
CA LYS A 319 8.23 23.97 2.97
C LYS A 319 7.53 24.78 4.06
N LEU A 320 6.35 24.34 4.50
CA LEU A 320 5.60 24.99 5.56
C LEU A 320 6.36 24.98 6.90
N VAL A 321 6.90 23.86 7.32
CA VAL A 321 7.70 23.75 8.55
C VAL A 321 9.00 24.55 8.45
N GLY A 322 9.57 24.65 7.26
CA GLY A 322 10.75 25.49 6.99
C GLY A 322 10.56 26.99 7.23
N GLN A 323 9.29 27.46 7.36
CA GLN A 323 8.98 28.87 7.67
C GLN A 323 9.02 29.21 9.17
N PHE A 324 9.11 28.21 10.05
CA PHE A 324 9.23 28.47 11.48
C PHE A 324 10.55 29.16 11.80
N GLN A 325 10.50 30.18 12.65
CA GLN A 325 11.69 30.93 13.04
C GLN A 325 12.51 30.21 14.15
N GLN A 326 11.84 29.38 14.93
CA GLN A 326 12.46 28.70 16.06
C GLN A 326 13.09 27.36 15.61
N VAL A 327 14.40 27.28 15.67
CA VAL A 327 15.17 26.08 15.30
C VAL A 327 14.65 24.80 15.98
N TRP A 328 14.31 24.88 17.27
CA TRP A 328 13.81 23.71 18.02
C TRP A 328 12.43 23.24 17.50
N VAL A 329 11.57 24.14 17.03
CA VAL A 329 10.26 23.77 16.42
C VAL A 329 10.51 23.03 15.12
N ILE A 330 11.38 23.54 14.25
CA ILE A 330 11.76 22.87 13.00
C ILE A 330 12.36 21.48 13.32
N ALA A 331 13.30 21.44 14.29
CA ALA A 331 13.96 20.19 14.66
C ALA A 331 12.97 19.11 15.15
N ILE A 332 12.07 19.47 16.05
CA ILE A 332 11.07 18.52 16.58
C ILE A 332 10.09 18.10 15.48
N SER A 333 9.62 19.05 14.67
CA SER A 333 8.68 18.74 13.56
C SER A 333 9.31 17.82 12.53
N MET A 334 10.53 18.11 12.09
CA MET A 334 11.24 17.27 11.12
C MET A 334 11.62 15.91 11.68
N PHE A 335 12.03 15.84 12.95
CA PHE A 335 12.26 14.57 13.63
C PHE A 335 10.97 13.73 13.67
N THR A 336 9.82 14.36 13.94
CA THR A 336 8.51 13.70 13.90
C THR A 336 8.22 13.12 12.52
N VAL A 337 8.46 13.88 11.46
CA VAL A 337 8.29 13.41 10.08
C VAL A 337 9.24 12.25 9.76
N VAL A 338 10.51 12.34 10.17
CA VAL A 338 11.50 11.27 9.98
C VAL A 338 11.03 9.98 10.63
N VAL A 339 10.59 10.03 11.90
CA VAL A 339 10.08 8.85 12.63
C VAL A 339 8.83 8.28 12.01
N ALA A 340 7.85 9.13 11.67
CA ALA A 340 6.61 8.72 11.04
C ALA A 340 6.87 8.04 9.70
N THR A 341 7.67 8.68 8.84
CA THR A 341 7.99 8.17 7.51
C THR A 341 8.77 6.86 7.57
N LEU A 342 9.67 6.72 8.54
CA LEU A 342 10.45 5.48 8.74
C LEU A 342 9.55 4.30 9.13
N ALA A 343 8.65 4.50 10.10
CA ALA A 343 7.71 3.48 10.55
C ALA A 343 6.78 3.05 9.41
N VAL A 344 6.12 4.01 8.76
CA VAL A 344 5.20 3.74 7.63
C VAL A 344 5.92 3.04 6.49
N ASN A 345 7.12 3.50 6.12
CA ASN A 345 7.83 2.97 4.97
C ASN A 345 8.15 1.48 5.12
N ILE A 346 8.60 1.09 6.29
CA ILE A 346 8.94 -0.31 6.54
C ILE A 346 7.67 -1.18 6.61
N ALA A 347 6.65 -0.75 7.35
CA ALA A 347 5.40 -1.51 7.48
C ALA A 347 4.69 -1.69 6.13
N ALA A 348 4.44 -0.61 5.40
CA ALA A 348 3.64 -0.64 4.19
C ALA A 348 4.41 -1.10 2.94
N ASN A 349 5.72 -0.78 2.86
CA ASN A 349 6.46 -0.87 1.60
C ASN A 349 7.63 -1.85 1.62
N VAL A 350 7.95 -2.51 2.74
CA VAL A 350 9.04 -3.49 2.83
C VAL A 350 8.56 -4.89 3.14
N VAL A 351 7.65 -5.04 4.12
CA VAL A 351 7.23 -6.37 4.61
C VAL A 351 6.73 -7.25 3.47
N SER A 352 5.84 -6.72 2.66
CA SER A 352 5.23 -7.53 1.60
C SER A 352 6.09 -7.73 0.38
N PRO A 353 6.78 -6.73 -0.20
CA PRO A 353 7.68 -7.03 -1.31
C PRO A 353 8.84 -7.97 -0.91
N ALA A 354 9.28 -7.95 0.35
CA ALA A 354 10.24 -8.94 0.84
C ALA A 354 9.65 -10.36 0.79
N ASN A 355 8.38 -10.55 1.17
CA ASN A 355 7.67 -11.82 1.01
C ASN A 355 7.47 -12.21 -0.46
N ASP A 356 7.14 -11.24 -1.32
CA ASP A 356 6.92 -11.46 -2.75
C ASP A 356 8.19 -11.93 -3.46
N PHE A 357 9.34 -11.31 -3.18
CA PHE A 357 10.64 -11.75 -3.69
C PHE A 357 11.07 -13.11 -3.13
N ALA A 358 10.80 -13.36 -1.84
CA ALA A 358 11.04 -14.67 -1.24
C ALA A 358 10.17 -15.77 -1.86
N ASN A 359 8.95 -15.44 -2.31
CA ASN A 359 8.10 -16.39 -3.05
C ASN A 359 8.67 -16.74 -4.43
N ALA A 360 9.24 -15.75 -5.11
CA ALA A 360 9.83 -15.97 -6.44
C ALA A 360 11.07 -16.88 -6.39
N PHE A 361 11.87 -16.77 -5.34
CA PHE A 361 13.10 -17.56 -5.16
C PHE A 361 13.21 -18.09 -3.71
N PRO A 362 12.37 -19.06 -3.30
CA PRO A 362 12.20 -19.44 -1.90
C PRO A 362 13.47 -19.92 -1.19
N LYS A 363 14.42 -20.50 -1.92
CA LYS A 363 15.68 -21.01 -1.36
C LYS A 363 16.82 -19.99 -1.36
N LEU A 364 16.68 -18.88 -2.10
CA LEU A 364 17.75 -17.88 -2.30
C LEU A 364 17.47 -16.57 -1.58
N ILE A 365 16.20 -16.14 -1.52
CA ILE A 365 15.81 -14.85 -0.98
C ILE A 365 15.14 -15.04 0.37
N SER A 366 15.77 -14.48 1.41
CA SER A 366 15.19 -14.30 2.73
C SER A 366 14.44 -12.97 2.80
N PHE A 367 13.65 -12.76 3.85
CA PHE A 367 13.02 -11.47 4.15
C PHE A 367 14.02 -10.29 4.10
N ARG A 368 15.21 -10.46 4.71
CA ARG A 368 16.27 -9.42 4.71
C ARG A 368 16.76 -9.09 3.31
N THR A 369 17.04 -10.12 2.52
CA THR A 369 17.50 -9.94 1.14
C THR A 369 16.41 -9.31 0.27
N GLY A 370 15.15 -9.73 0.43
CA GLY A 370 14.01 -9.15 -0.27
C GLY A 370 13.80 -7.67 0.08
N GLY A 371 13.98 -7.31 1.36
CA GLY A 371 13.94 -5.91 1.79
C GLY A 371 15.07 -5.06 1.20
N LEU A 372 16.29 -5.60 1.08
CA LEU A 372 17.40 -4.91 0.40
C LEU A 372 17.10 -4.70 -1.10
N ILE A 373 16.57 -5.73 -1.77
CA ILE A 373 16.13 -5.63 -3.18
C ILE A 373 15.09 -4.52 -3.33
N THR A 374 14.10 -4.47 -2.43
CA THR A 374 13.09 -3.40 -2.37
C THR A 374 13.74 -2.03 -2.30
N GLY A 375 14.73 -1.86 -1.40
CA GLY A 375 15.46 -0.61 -1.21
C GLY A 375 16.23 -0.17 -2.46
N ILE A 376 16.89 -1.09 -3.15
CA ILE A 376 17.65 -0.81 -4.38
C ILE A 376 16.70 -0.42 -5.52
N ILE A 377 15.64 -1.20 -5.75
CA ILE A 377 14.66 -0.91 -6.81
C ILE A 377 13.99 0.46 -6.52
N GLY A 378 13.69 0.78 -5.24
CA GLY A 378 13.13 2.06 -4.85
C GLY A 378 13.98 3.27 -5.26
N ILE A 379 15.31 3.16 -5.17
CA ILE A 379 16.24 4.20 -5.69
C ILE A 379 16.16 4.27 -7.23
N LEU A 380 16.20 3.12 -7.91
CA LEU A 380 16.21 3.04 -9.37
C LEU A 380 14.91 3.59 -10.00
N MET A 381 13.80 3.59 -9.27
CA MET A 381 12.53 4.18 -9.71
C MET A 381 12.51 5.72 -9.69
N GLN A 382 13.60 6.37 -9.26
CA GLN A 382 13.79 7.84 -9.29
C GLN A 382 12.64 8.59 -8.59
N PRO A 383 12.41 8.38 -7.29
CA PRO A 383 11.24 8.92 -6.57
C PRO A 383 11.14 10.45 -6.59
N TRP A 384 12.26 11.16 -6.68
CA TRP A 384 12.31 12.61 -6.85
C TRP A 384 11.60 13.12 -8.10
N ARG A 385 11.52 12.30 -9.16
CA ARG A 385 10.76 12.65 -10.37
C ARG A 385 9.26 12.40 -10.21
N LEU A 386 8.88 11.37 -9.46
CA LEU A 386 7.47 11.06 -9.19
C LEU A 386 6.79 12.15 -8.34
N LEU A 387 7.57 12.79 -7.44
CA LEU A 387 7.07 13.84 -6.55
C LEU A 387 7.24 15.27 -7.11
N ALA A 388 7.91 15.42 -8.25
CA ALA A 388 8.15 16.74 -8.85
C ALA A 388 6.86 17.44 -9.32
N ASP A 389 5.80 16.67 -9.60
CA ASP A 389 4.49 17.17 -10.06
C ASP A 389 3.36 16.54 -9.25
N PRO A 390 2.53 17.33 -8.51
CA PRO A 390 1.38 16.84 -7.78
C PRO A 390 0.33 16.14 -8.66
N SER A 391 0.15 16.58 -9.91
CA SER A 391 -0.74 15.92 -10.86
C SER A 391 -0.20 14.56 -11.29
N GLY A 392 1.11 14.46 -11.49
CA GLY A 392 1.80 13.19 -11.72
C GLY A 392 1.64 12.20 -10.57
N TYR A 393 1.70 12.69 -9.32
CA TYR A 393 1.48 11.85 -8.16
C TYR A 393 0.07 11.25 -8.12
N ILE A 394 -0.97 12.06 -8.26
CA ILE A 394 -2.36 11.58 -8.16
C ILE A 394 -2.78 10.82 -9.43
N PHE A 395 -2.71 11.47 -10.57
CA PHE A 395 -3.34 10.96 -11.79
C PHE A 395 -2.46 10.00 -12.58
N THR A 396 -1.15 10.13 -12.50
CA THR A 396 -0.22 9.23 -13.22
C THR A 396 0.18 8.04 -12.35
N TRP A 397 0.60 8.28 -11.11
CA TRP A 397 1.05 7.22 -10.24
C TRP A 397 -0.12 6.43 -9.62
N LEU A 398 -1.01 7.07 -8.86
CA LEU A 398 -2.07 6.38 -8.13
C LEU A 398 -3.10 5.71 -9.08
N VAL A 399 -3.62 6.45 -10.04
CA VAL A 399 -4.56 5.90 -11.03
C VAL A 399 -3.85 4.90 -11.93
N GLY A 400 -2.62 5.20 -12.33
CA GLY A 400 -1.85 4.42 -13.28
C GLY A 400 -1.65 2.96 -12.87
N TYR A 401 -1.28 2.66 -11.63
CA TYR A 401 -1.10 1.27 -11.20
C TYR A 401 -2.38 0.62 -10.66
N SER A 402 -3.39 1.42 -10.29
CA SER A 402 -4.58 0.93 -9.60
C SER A 402 -5.34 -0.13 -10.40
N GLY A 403 -5.49 0.04 -11.71
CA GLY A 403 -6.17 -0.92 -12.58
C GLY A 403 -5.49 -2.29 -12.63
N GLY A 404 -4.15 -2.32 -12.62
CA GLY A 404 -3.39 -3.57 -12.59
C GLY A 404 -3.53 -4.33 -11.28
N LEU A 405 -3.41 -3.65 -10.13
CA LEU A 405 -3.59 -4.28 -8.83
C LEU A 405 -5.04 -4.69 -8.59
N ALA A 406 -6.01 -3.90 -9.07
CA ALA A 406 -7.42 -4.25 -9.03
C ALA A 406 -7.73 -5.52 -9.84
N SER A 407 -7.07 -5.70 -11.00
CA SER A 407 -7.22 -6.91 -11.80
C SER A 407 -6.75 -8.16 -11.05
N ILE A 408 -5.68 -8.05 -10.27
CA ILE A 408 -5.23 -9.14 -9.39
C ILE A 408 -6.27 -9.39 -8.28
N ALA A 409 -6.77 -8.32 -7.63
CA ALA A 409 -7.76 -8.43 -6.57
C ALA A 409 -9.04 -9.13 -7.05
N GLY A 410 -9.52 -8.77 -8.26
CA GLY A 410 -10.68 -9.40 -8.89
C GLY A 410 -10.52 -10.90 -9.05
N VAL A 411 -9.37 -11.36 -9.56
CA VAL A 411 -9.07 -12.80 -9.68
C VAL A 411 -9.02 -13.49 -8.33
N LEU A 412 -8.28 -12.94 -7.35
CA LEU A 412 -8.09 -13.57 -6.04
C LEU A 412 -9.39 -13.71 -5.26
N ILE A 413 -10.20 -12.65 -5.23
CA ILE A 413 -11.48 -12.62 -4.53
C ILE A 413 -12.47 -13.59 -5.19
N THR A 414 -12.53 -13.58 -6.52
CA THR A 414 -13.40 -14.50 -7.27
C THR A 414 -12.98 -15.95 -7.06
N ASP A 415 -11.68 -16.26 -7.13
CA ASP A 415 -11.19 -17.63 -6.88
C ASP A 415 -11.55 -18.10 -5.47
N TYR A 416 -11.23 -17.31 -4.46
CA TYR A 416 -11.36 -17.70 -3.07
C TYR A 416 -12.82 -17.79 -2.61
N TRP A 417 -13.65 -16.78 -2.94
CA TRP A 417 -15.02 -16.69 -2.42
C TRP A 417 -16.03 -17.40 -3.30
N LEU A 418 -15.93 -17.34 -4.63
CA LEU A 418 -16.94 -17.86 -5.54
C LEU A 418 -16.57 -19.23 -6.11
N VAL A 419 -15.31 -19.49 -6.43
CA VAL A 419 -14.88 -20.76 -7.03
C VAL A 419 -14.60 -21.80 -5.95
N ARG A 420 -13.92 -21.41 -4.86
CA ARG A 420 -13.49 -22.34 -3.79
C ARG A 420 -14.34 -22.32 -2.53
N ASN A 421 -15.30 -21.38 -2.44
CA ASN A 421 -16.13 -21.23 -1.23
C ASN A 421 -15.29 -21.15 0.06
N THR A 422 -14.18 -20.40 0.01
CA THR A 422 -13.21 -20.22 1.10
C THR A 422 -12.45 -21.47 1.55
N ASP A 423 -12.50 -22.57 0.81
CA ASP A 423 -11.79 -23.79 1.14
C ASP A 423 -10.48 -23.95 0.37
N LEU A 424 -9.35 -24.04 1.11
CA LEU A 424 -8.02 -24.24 0.56
C LEU A 424 -7.38 -25.51 1.16
N LYS A 425 -6.74 -26.28 0.30
CA LYS A 425 -5.87 -27.40 0.71
C LYS A 425 -4.52 -26.83 1.15
N LEU A 426 -4.38 -26.53 2.46
CA LEU A 426 -3.24 -25.76 2.98
C LEU A 426 -1.88 -26.37 2.63
N GLY A 427 -1.69 -27.68 2.79
CA GLY A 427 -0.44 -28.37 2.44
C GLY A 427 -0.08 -28.26 0.96
N ASP A 428 -1.09 -28.31 0.08
CA ASP A 428 -0.89 -28.28 -1.38
C ASP A 428 -0.39 -26.92 -1.90
N LEU A 429 -0.58 -25.84 -1.13
CA LEU A 429 0.02 -24.54 -1.47
C LEU A 429 1.56 -24.57 -1.47
N TYR A 430 2.15 -25.52 -0.76
CA TYR A 430 3.61 -25.66 -0.64
C TYR A 430 4.16 -26.88 -1.42
N ARG A 431 3.32 -27.67 -2.10
CA ARG A 431 3.73 -28.86 -2.85
C ARG A 431 3.86 -28.59 -4.34
N THR A 432 4.92 -29.09 -4.95
CA THR A 432 5.14 -28.99 -6.41
C THR A 432 4.22 -29.90 -7.22
N ARG A 433 3.62 -30.90 -6.59
CA ARG A 433 2.71 -31.90 -7.21
C ARG A 433 1.35 -31.93 -6.50
N GLY A 434 0.89 -30.83 -5.94
CA GLY A 434 -0.42 -30.69 -5.28
C GLY A 434 -1.50 -30.16 -6.23
N THR A 435 -2.69 -29.92 -5.66
CA THR A 435 -3.88 -29.40 -6.35
C THR A 435 -3.60 -28.12 -7.14
N TYR A 436 -2.68 -27.24 -6.66
CA TYR A 436 -2.40 -25.93 -7.25
C TYR A 436 -1.26 -25.95 -8.26
N ARG A 437 -0.82 -27.13 -8.74
CA ARG A 437 0.17 -27.25 -9.80
C ARG A 437 -0.38 -26.77 -11.15
N TYR A 438 -1.64 -27.02 -11.44
CA TYR A 438 -2.28 -26.74 -12.75
C TYR A 438 -1.40 -27.17 -13.94
N GLY A 439 -1.32 -26.35 -14.99
CA GLY A 439 -0.41 -26.57 -16.12
C GLY A 439 1.01 -26.13 -15.79
N ALA A 440 1.86 -27.06 -15.34
CA ALA A 440 3.27 -26.82 -14.99
C ALA A 440 3.49 -25.69 -13.97
N GLY A 441 2.58 -25.53 -13.01
CA GLY A 441 2.65 -24.51 -11.96
C GLY A 441 1.92 -23.20 -12.31
N TRP A 442 1.22 -23.15 -13.44
CA TRP A 442 0.50 -21.95 -13.93
C TRP A 442 -0.98 -22.22 -14.16
N ASN A 443 -1.84 -21.40 -13.57
CA ASN A 443 -3.23 -21.31 -13.97
C ASN A 443 -3.41 -20.19 -15.01
N TRP A 444 -3.33 -20.56 -16.27
CA TRP A 444 -3.43 -19.59 -17.36
C TRP A 444 -4.75 -18.82 -17.41
N ARG A 445 -5.83 -19.36 -16.78
CA ARG A 445 -7.11 -18.64 -16.68
C ARG A 445 -6.98 -17.39 -15.82
N ALA A 446 -6.25 -17.49 -14.70
CA ALA A 446 -5.97 -16.37 -13.83
C ALA A 446 -5.06 -15.33 -14.52
N VAL A 447 -4.04 -15.81 -15.23
CA VAL A 447 -3.13 -14.94 -15.99
C VAL A 447 -3.87 -14.18 -17.08
N ILE A 448 -4.67 -14.90 -17.90
CA ILE A 448 -5.46 -14.28 -18.98
C ILE A 448 -6.45 -13.25 -18.40
N ALA A 449 -7.19 -13.61 -17.35
CA ALA A 449 -8.14 -12.69 -16.71
C ALA A 449 -7.46 -11.41 -16.19
N THR A 450 -6.29 -11.54 -15.56
CA THR A 450 -5.51 -10.39 -15.11
C THR A 450 -5.06 -9.52 -16.29
N LEU A 451 -4.53 -10.13 -17.34
CA LEU A 451 -4.06 -9.39 -18.54
C LEU A 451 -5.21 -8.69 -19.27
N VAL A 452 -6.39 -9.31 -19.38
CA VAL A 452 -7.57 -8.68 -19.97
C VAL A 452 -8.04 -7.49 -19.13
N GLY A 453 -8.08 -7.64 -17.79
CA GLY A 453 -8.40 -6.54 -16.87
C GLY A 453 -7.43 -5.36 -17.01
N CYS A 454 -6.12 -5.65 -17.00
CA CYS A 454 -5.08 -4.65 -17.22
C CYS A 454 -5.18 -3.97 -18.59
N ALA A 455 -5.37 -4.75 -19.64
CA ALA A 455 -5.44 -4.24 -21.01
C ALA A 455 -6.60 -3.25 -21.18
N ILE A 456 -7.79 -3.56 -20.65
CA ILE A 456 -8.94 -2.67 -20.74
C ILE A 456 -8.77 -1.44 -19.83
N ALA A 457 -8.28 -1.62 -18.62
CA ALA A 457 -8.05 -0.52 -17.69
C ALA A 457 -7.02 0.49 -18.21
N TRP A 458 -5.99 0.05 -18.94
CA TRP A 458 -4.90 0.89 -19.42
C TRP A 458 -4.96 1.25 -20.92
N ALA A 459 -5.96 0.75 -21.65
CA ALA A 459 -6.07 0.97 -23.10
C ALA A 459 -6.07 2.46 -23.50
N GLY A 460 -6.79 3.30 -22.75
CA GLY A 460 -6.87 4.75 -23.03
C GLY A 460 -5.51 5.44 -23.09
N PRO A 461 -4.74 5.49 -21.99
CA PRO A 461 -3.44 6.14 -21.99
C PRO A 461 -2.39 5.46 -22.89
N ILE A 462 -2.46 4.14 -23.07
CA ILE A 462 -1.52 3.42 -23.97
C ILE A 462 -1.75 3.84 -25.42
N LEU A 463 -3.01 3.82 -25.89
CA LEU A 463 -3.34 4.22 -27.25
C LEU A 463 -3.09 5.73 -27.51
N ALA A 464 -3.37 6.57 -26.51
CA ALA A 464 -3.11 8.00 -26.62
C ALA A 464 -1.61 8.30 -26.85
N ARG A 465 -0.69 7.52 -26.26
CA ARG A 465 0.76 7.67 -26.49
C ARG A 465 1.19 7.42 -27.93
N ILE A 466 0.44 6.63 -28.68
CA ILE A 466 0.69 6.36 -30.11
C ILE A 466 -0.22 7.18 -31.02
N GLY A 467 -0.87 8.23 -30.49
CA GLY A 467 -1.68 9.16 -31.24
C GLY A 467 -3.14 8.72 -31.50
N ILE A 468 -3.59 7.62 -30.90
CA ILE A 468 -4.97 7.11 -31.03
C ILE A 468 -5.75 7.49 -29.77
N VAL A 469 -6.67 8.47 -29.90
CA VAL A 469 -7.52 8.90 -28.80
C VAL A 469 -8.93 8.35 -28.98
N VAL A 470 -9.33 7.45 -28.06
CA VAL A 470 -10.68 6.87 -28.01
C VAL A 470 -11.37 7.36 -26.73
N PRO A 471 -12.37 8.25 -26.81
CA PRO A 471 -12.97 8.88 -25.62
C PRO A 471 -13.49 7.87 -24.58
N LEU A 472 -14.12 6.78 -25.03
CA LEU A 472 -14.61 5.73 -24.14
C LEU A 472 -13.48 5.09 -23.31
N LEU A 473 -12.33 4.81 -23.94
CA LEU A 473 -11.19 4.19 -23.26
C LEU A 473 -10.54 5.15 -22.26
N GLN A 474 -10.59 6.46 -22.51
CA GLN A 474 -10.14 7.45 -21.56
C GLN A 474 -11.06 7.49 -20.33
N ILE A 475 -12.37 7.44 -20.53
CA ILE A 475 -13.35 7.34 -19.45
C ILE A 475 -13.10 6.05 -18.64
N LEU A 476 -12.87 4.91 -19.29
CA LEU A 476 -12.57 3.66 -18.61
C LEU A 476 -11.29 3.75 -17.76
N TYR A 477 -10.30 4.54 -18.20
CA TYR A 477 -9.10 4.79 -17.40
C TYR A 477 -9.39 5.63 -16.15
N ASP A 478 -10.29 6.60 -16.21
CA ASP A 478 -10.71 7.36 -15.01
C ASP A 478 -11.32 6.44 -13.93
N TYR A 479 -11.90 5.31 -14.34
CA TYR A 479 -12.42 4.24 -13.51
C TYR A 479 -11.48 3.03 -13.41
N ALA A 480 -10.17 3.16 -13.65
CA ALA A 480 -9.24 2.05 -13.85
C ALA A 480 -9.32 0.95 -12.79
N TRP A 481 -9.49 1.32 -11.51
CA TRP A 481 -9.62 0.33 -10.44
C TRP A 481 -10.89 -0.51 -10.60
N PHE A 482 -12.04 0.10 -10.81
CA PHE A 482 -13.32 -0.60 -10.96
C PHE A 482 -13.35 -1.47 -12.21
N VAL A 483 -12.83 -0.93 -13.31
CA VAL A 483 -12.74 -1.64 -14.61
C VAL A 483 -11.80 -2.84 -14.49
N GLY A 484 -10.60 -2.65 -13.96
CA GLY A 484 -9.63 -3.74 -13.75
C GLY A 484 -10.20 -4.85 -12.88
N PHE A 485 -10.82 -4.49 -11.75
CA PHE A 485 -11.44 -5.45 -10.83
C PHE A 485 -12.60 -6.21 -11.49
N GLY A 486 -13.58 -5.49 -12.03
CA GLY A 486 -14.81 -6.10 -12.56
C GLY A 486 -14.54 -6.97 -13.78
N VAL A 487 -13.72 -6.48 -14.72
CA VAL A 487 -13.37 -7.22 -15.94
C VAL A 487 -12.58 -8.48 -15.61
N SER A 488 -11.57 -8.40 -14.76
CA SER A 488 -10.77 -9.57 -14.38
C SER A 488 -11.58 -10.60 -13.59
N ALA A 489 -12.42 -10.16 -12.64
CA ALA A 489 -13.29 -11.02 -11.86
C ALA A 489 -14.27 -11.78 -12.77
N GLY A 490 -14.98 -11.08 -13.66
CA GLY A 490 -15.92 -11.68 -14.61
C GLY A 490 -15.23 -12.63 -15.59
N THR A 491 -14.10 -12.23 -16.16
CA THR A 491 -13.32 -13.07 -17.07
C THR A 491 -12.83 -14.35 -16.37
N TYR A 492 -12.28 -14.22 -15.17
CA TYR A 492 -11.82 -15.37 -14.40
C TYR A 492 -12.95 -16.35 -14.07
N PHE A 493 -14.07 -15.82 -13.57
CA PHE A 493 -15.24 -16.63 -13.24
C PHE A 493 -15.75 -17.40 -14.45
N LEU A 494 -15.92 -16.73 -15.58
CA LEU A 494 -16.37 -17.37 -16.83
C LEU A 494 -15.39 -18.46 -17.30
N LEU A 495 -14.09 -18.18 -17.30
CA LEU A 495 -13.08 -19.16 -17.70
C LEU A 495 -13.04 -20.39 -16.77
N MET A 496 -13.27 -20.20 -15.48
CA MET A 496 -13.33 -21.33 -14.52
C MET A 496 -14.60 -22.14 -14.65
N MET A 497 -15.74 -21.53 -15.03
CA MET A 497 -17.00 -22.23 -15.27
C MET A 497 -16.97 -23.02 -16.60
N LEU A 498 -16.51 -22.40 -17.69
CA LEU A 498 -16.53 -22.99 -19.03
C LEU A 498 -15.46 -24.07 -19.23
N ALA A 499 -14.33 -23.91 -18.58
CA ALA A 499 -13.22 -24.84 -18.66
C ALA A 499 -12.55 -24.98 -17.28
N PRO A 500 -13.15 -25.75 -16.36
CA PRO A 500 -12.59 -25.95 -15.01
C PRO A 500 -11.12 -26.34 -15.05
N ALA A 501 -10.33 -25.77 -14.14
CA ALA A 501 -8.92 -26.13 -14.06
C ALA A 501 -8.81 -27.58 -13.59
N ARG A 502 -8.30 -28.45 -14.45
CA ARG A 502 -8.03 -29.86 -14.05
C ARG A 502 -7.00 -29.86 -12.93
N THR A 503 -7.32 -30.50 -11.82
CA THR A 503 -6.39 -30.72 -10.73
C THR A 503 -5.47 -31.92 -11.06
N ALA A 504 -4.26 -31.96 -10.50
CA ALA A 504 -3.28 -32.98 -10.81
C ALA A 504 -3.75 -34.44 -10.56
N GLY A 505 -4.82 -34.64 -9.79
CA GLY A 505 -5.44 -35.94 -9.57
C GLY A 505 -6.29 -36.44 -10.75
N GLU A 506 -6.81 -35.54 -11.58
CA GLU A 506 -7.66 -35.91 -12.73
C GLU A 506 -6.85 -36.23 -14.00
N VAL A 507 -5.59 -35.79 -14.05
CA VAL A 507 -4.67 -36.06 -15.19
C VAL A 507 -4.06 -37.45 -15.13
N GLN A 508 -4.09 -38.12 -13.96
CA GLN A 508 -3.56 -39.49 -13.82
C GLN A 508 -4.65 -40.57 -14.08
N SER A 509 -5.90 -40.19 -14.27
CA SER A 509 -7.02 -41.10 -14.54
C SER A 509 -7.56 -41.06 -15.97
N SER A 510 -6.93 -40.26 -16.85
CA SER A 510 -7.20 -40.22 -18.30
C SER A 510 -5.94 -40.62 -19.08
#